data_4d22ec9491c1f0dccc82e0178784e3c1
#
_entry.id   4d22ec9491c1f0dccc82e0178784e3c1
#
_cell.length_a   1.000
_cell.length_b   1.000
_cell.length_c   1.000
_cell.angle_alpha   90.00
_cell.angle_beta   90.00
_cell.angle_gamma   90.00
#
_symmetry.space_group_name_H-M   'P 1'
#
loop_
_entity.id
_entity.type
_entity.pdbx_description
1 polymer ?
#
loop_
_entity_poly.entity_id
_entity_poly.type
_entity_poly.pdbx_seq_one_letter_code
_entity_poly.pdbx_strand_id
1 'polypeptide(L)'
;MPSLLLNLRETNRRLSFWLDSMVAPREQPAASPEQMAGLLSELLRAGTWLRAEPLPTPGADADLNFELERYRGNVERLRDLLPTIQTQLLAERARLEAQRARVQSAAQWARASRQAL
;
A
#
# COMPACT_ATOMS: atom_id res chain seq x y z
N MET A 1 21.80 10.14 18.13
CA MET A 1 21.15 10.06 16.82
C MET A 1 20.65 8.66 16.58
N PRO A 2 19.42 8.51 16.07
CA PRO A 2 19.00 7.19 15.68
C PRO A 2 19.93 6.71 14.56
N SER A 3 20.47 5.53 14.72
CA SER A 3 21.34 4.96 13.72
C SER A 3 20.54 4.56 12.48
N LEU A 4 21.19 4.50 11.33
CA LEU A 4 20.60 3.99 10.10
C LEU A 4 20.03 2.57 10.33
N LEU A 5 20.75 1.75 11.08
CA LEU A 5 20.32 0.40 11.41
C LEU A 5 18.99 0.37 12.16
N LEU A 6 18.83 1.23 13.19
CA LEU A 6 17.58 1.29 13.96
C LEU A 6 16.42 1.78 13.11
N ASN A 7 16.64 2.80 12.29
CA ASN A 7 15.62 3.31 11.38
C ASN A 7 15.19 2.24 10.38
N LEU A 8 16.15 1.51 9.85
CA LEU A 8 15.89 0.47 8.86
C LEU A 8 15.15 -0.71 9.48
N ARG A 9 15.51 -1.14 10.69
CA ARG A 9 14.79 -2.18 11.42
C ARG A 9 13.33 -1.81 11.64
N GLU A 10 13.09 -0.60 12.10
CA GLU A 10 11.74 -0.11 12.37
C GLU A 10 10.93 -0.04 11.08
N THR A 11 11.53 0.49 10.01
CA THR A 11 10.88 0.56 8.70
C THR A 11 10.54 -0.84 8.19
N ASN A 12 11.47 -1.79 8.27
CA ASN A 12 11.24 -3.17 7.83
C ASN A 12 10.12 -3.83 8.63
N ARG A 13 10.07 -3.59 9.94
CA ARG A 13 9.02 -4.11 10.79
C ARG A 13 7.65 -3.58 10.36
N ARG A 14 7.55 -2.29 10.10
CA ARG A 14 6.30 -1.65 9.67
C ARG A 14 5.89 -2.09 8.26
N LEU A 15 6.85 -2.18 7.33
CA LEU A 15 6.56 -2.66 5.98
C LEU A 15 6.06 -4.10 6.01
N SER A 16 6.70 -4.97 6.77
CA SER A 16 6.26 -6.36 6.92
C SER A 16 4.86 -6.44 7.49
N PHE A 17 4.56 -5.63 8.51
CA PHE A 17 3.23 -5.56 9.10
C PHE A 17 2.17 -5.17 8.06
N TRP A 18 2.41 -4.11 7.28
CA TRP A 18 1.47 -3.68 6.27
C TRP A 18 1.30 -4.72 5.16
N LEU A 19 2.40 -5.30 4.69
CA LEU A 19 2.35 -6.32 3.63
C LEU A 19 1.61 -7.57 4.09
N ASP A 20 1.87 -8.03 5.31
CA ASP A 20 1.18 -9.19 5.88
C ASP A 20 -0.31 -8.93 6.04
N SER A 21 -0.69 -7.72 6.44
CA SER A 21 -2.10 -7.35 6.61
C SER A 21 -2.87 -7.36 5.30
N MET A 22 -2.19 -7.14 4.17
CA MET A 22 -2.81 -7.16 2.85
C MET A 22 -3.03 -8.58 2.32
N VAL A 23 -2.26 -9.55 2.80
CA VAL A 23 -2.29 -10.93 2.31
C VAL A 23 -3.11 -11.84 3.21
N ALA A 24 -2.89 -11.79 4.51
CA ALA A 24 -3.54 -12.67 5.47
C ALA A 24 -4.87 -12.09 5.96
N PRO A 25 -5.91 -12.90 6.16
CA PRO A 25 -6.10 -14.32 5.86
C PRO A 25 -6.78 -14.57 4.51
N ARG A 26 -6.57 -13.73 3.53
CA ARG A 26 -7.29 -13.72 2.26
C ARG A 26 -6.61 -14.61 1.22
N GLU A 27 -7.40 -15.19 0.34
CA GLU A 27 -6.89 -15.96 -0.80
C GLU A 27 -6.17 -15.07 -1.81
N GLN A 28 -6.63 -13.82 -1.96
CA GLN A 28 -6.02 -12.84 -2.84
C GLN A 28 -5.61 -11.60 -2.06
N PRO A 29 -4.44 -11.02 -2.37
CA PRO A 29 -4.02 -9.79 -1.73
C PRO A 29 -5.01 -8.66 -2.00
N ALA A 30 -5.32 -7.89 -0.96
CA ALA A 30 -6.20 -6.74 -1.06
C ALA A 30 -5.70 -5.65 -0.12
N ALA A 31 -5.91 -4.40 -0.51
CA ALA A 31 -5.50 -3.25 0.28
C ALA A 31 -6.63 -2.24 0.38
N SER A 32 -6.86 -1.72 1.58
CA SER A 32 -7.71 -0.56 1.78
C SER A 32 -6.92 0.72 1.45
N PRO A 33 -7.60 1.85 1.19
CA PRO A 33 -6.90 3.13 1.03
C PRO A 33 -6.02 3.49 2.23
N GLU A 34 -6.44 3.14 3.45
CA GLU A 34 -5.68 3.40 4.66
C GLU A 34 -4.39 2.58 4.70
N GLN A 35 -4.46 1.32 4.33
CA GLN A 35 -3.28 0.45 4.25
C GLN A 35 -2.29 0.96 3.22
N MET A 36 -2.77 1.37 2.05
CA MET A 36 -1.92 1.94 1.00
C MET A 36 -1.28 3.26 1.45
N ALA A 37 -2.05 4.14 2.10
CA ALA A 37 -1.52 5.39 2.62
C ALA A 37 -0.43 5.15 3.67
N GLY A 38 -0.65 4.20 4.58
CA GLY A 38 0.34 3.83 5.59
C GLY A 38 1.63 3.30 4.97
N LEU A 39 1.49 2.41 4.00
CA LEU A 39 2.63 1.82 3.30
C LEU A 39 3.43 2.89 2.54
N LEU A 40 2.74 3.75 1.79
CA LEU A 40 3.39 4.83 1.04
C LEU A 40 4.08 5.82 1.96
N SER A 41 3.47 6.15 3.11
CA SER A 41 4.10 7.02 4.11
C SER A 41 5.41 6.43 4.64
N GLU A 42 5.44 5.13 4.90
CA GLU A 42 6.66 4.47 5.36
C GLU A 42 7.75 4.48 4.28
N LEU A 43 7.38 4.24 3.02
CA LEU A 43 8.33 4.27 1.90
C LEU A 43 8.89 5.68 1.68
N LEU A 44 8.06 6.71 1.77
CA LEU A 44 8.50 8.10 1.62
C LEU A 44 9.45 8.50 2.75
N ARG A 45 9.14 8.11 3.97
CA ARG A 45 10.00 8.36 5.13
C ARG A 45 11.35 7.68 4.97
N ALA A 46 11.35 6.40 4.57
CA ALA A 46 12.56 5.63 4.32
C ALA A 46 13.40 6.27 3.21
N GLY A 47 12.76 6.69 2.11
CA GLY A 47 13.45 7.36 1.02
C GLY A 47 14.14 8.64 1.45
N THR A 48 13.53 9.38 2.37
CA THR A 48 14.10 10.63 2.88
C THR A 48 15.41 10.39 3.64
N TRP A 49 15.40 9.49 4.63
CA TRP A 49 16.60 9.27 5.42
C TRP A 49 17.63 8.40 4.70
N LEU A 50 17.25 7.52 3.78
CA LEU A 50 18.21 6.78 2.95
C LEU A 50 18.99 7.70 2.00
N ARG A 51 18.37 8.76 1.51
CA ARG A 51 19.07 9.75 0.68
C ARG A 51 19.97 10.66 1.50
N ALA A 52 19.58 10.94 2.75
CA ALA A 52 20.33 11.84 3.62
C ALA A 52 21.58 11.19 4.19
N GLU A 53 21.62 9.86 4.28
CA GLU A 53 22.72 9.13 4.90
C GLU A 53 23.55 8.43 3.81
N PRO A 54 24.90 8.50 3.91
CA PRO A 54 25.73 7.74 2.99
C PRO A 54 25.56 6.25 3.23
N LEU A 55 25.44 5.49 2.13
CA LEU A 55 25.34 4.04 2.23
C LEU A 55 26.68 3.49 2.74
N PRO A 56 26.65 2.54 3.69
CA PRO A 56 27.87 1.94 4.20
C PRO A 56 28.58 1.12 3.13
N THR A 57 29.90 0.98 3.29
CA THR A 57 30.69 0.12 2.43
C THR A 57 30.19 -1.32 2.56
N PRO A 58 30.03 -2.05 1.44
CA PRO A 58 29.59 -3.46 1.51
C PRO A 58 30.49 -4.27 2.42
N GLY A 59 29.88 -5.02 3.35
CA GLY A 59 30.59 -5.88 4.28
C GLY A 59 31.10 -5.20 5.55
N ALA A 60 30.93 -3.87 5.68
CA ALA A 60 31.39 -3.15 6.88
C ALA A 60 30.55 -3.44 8.13
N ASP A 61 29.26 -3.73 7.96
CA ASP A 61 28.34 -4.04 9.06
C ASP A 61 27.37 -5.13 8.59
N ALA A 62 27.51 -6.32 9.18
CA ALA A 62 26.69 -7.46 8.82
C ALA A 62 25.22 -7.27 9.17
N ASP A 63 24.93 -6.62 10.32
CA ASP A 63 23.55 -6.37 10.73
C ASP A 63 22.87 -5.37 9.80
N LEU A 64 23.59 -4.34 9.40
CA LEU A 64 23.08 -3.35 8.46
C LEU A 64 22.82 -3.98 7.09
N ASN A 65 23.74 -4.80 6.59
CA ASN A 65 23.57 -5.51 5.33
C ASN A 65 22.35 -6.44 5.36
N PHE A 66 22.14 -7.14 6.49
CA PHE A 66 20.96 -7.99 6.67
C PHE A 66 19.67 -7.18 6.59
N GLU A 67 19.62 -6.02 7.25
CA GLU A 67 18.42 -5.17 7.22
C GLU A 67 18.20 -4.53 5.84
N LEU A 68 19.27 -4.19 5.13
CA LEU A 68 19.16 -3.69 3.74
C LEU A 68 18.59 -4.76 2.82
N GLU A 69 19.00 -6.00 2.99
CA GLU A 69 18.43 -7.11 2.21
C GLU A 69 16.97 -7.37 2.56
N ARG A 70 16.60 -7.25 3.85
CA ARG A 70 15.19 -7.31 4.26
C ARG A 70 14.36 -6.19 3.63
N TYR A 71 14.89 -4.97 3.61
CA TYR A 71 14.21 -3.83 2.99
C TYR A 71 14.00 -4.09 1.50
N ARG A 72 15.03 -4.56 0.82
CA ARG A 72 14.94 -4.91 -0.59
C ARG A 72 13.88 -5.99 -0.83
N GLY A 73 13.86 -7.02 -0.01
CA GLY A 73 12.85 -8.08 -0.09
C GLY A 73 11.45 -7.56 0.11
N ASN A 74 11.24 -6.65 1.07
CA ASN A 74 9.94 -6.01 1.30
C ASN A 74 9.50 -5.17 0.10
N VAL A 75 10.41 -4.42 -0.51
CA VAL A 75 10.12 -3.61 -1.70
C VAL A 75 9.77 -4.51 -2.88
N GLU A 76 10.50 -5.59 -3.08
CA GLU A 76 10.22 -6.56 -4.13
C GLU A 76 8.86 -7.24 -3.91
N ARG A 77 8.55 -7.61 -2.68
CA ARG A 77 7.26 -8.17 -2.31
C ARG A 77 6.12 -7.21 -2.63
N LEU A 78 6.30 -5.92 -2.28
CA LEU A 78 5.32 -4.89 -2.63
C LEU A 78 5.15 -4.78 -4.14
N ARG A 79 6.26 -4.75 -4.88
CA ARG A 79 6.22 -4.67 -6.34
C ARG A 79 5.42 -5.83 -6.93
N ASP A 80 5.59 -7.03 -6.39
CA ASP A 80 4.88 -8.21 -6.88
C ASP A 80 3.39 -8.19 -6.51
N LEU A 81 3.02 -7.55 -5.41
CA LEU A 81 1.63 -7.41 -4.97
C LEU A 81 0.88 -6.29 -5.70
N LEU A 82 1.60 -5.25 -6.15
CA LEU A 82 0.97 -4.07 -6.74
C LEU A 82 0.03 -4.36 -7.91
N PRO A 83 0.36 -5.22 -8.88
CA PRO A 83 -0.58 -5.50 -9.99
C PRO A 83 -1.89 -6.08 -9.51
N THR A 84 -1.87 -7.00 -8.55
CA THR A 84 -3.10 -7.59 -7.99
C THR A 84 -3.91 -6.55 -7.23
N ILE A 85 -3.25 -5.74 -6.39
CA ILE A 85 -3.89 -4.67 -5.62
C ILE A 85 -4.51 -3.65 -6.58
N GLN A 86 -3.78 -3.25 -7.61
CA GLN A 86 -4.26 -2.30 -8.62
C GLN A 86 -5.50 -2.83 -9.33
N THR A 87 -5.49 -4.10 -9.73
CA THR A 87 -6.64 -4.74 -10.37
C THR A 87 -7.85 -4.73 -9.45
N GLN A 88 -7.65 -5.05 -8.17
CA GLN A 88 -8.75 -5.05 -7.20
C GLN A 88 -9.30 -3.64 -6.95
N LEU A 89 -8.44 -2.63 -6.86
CA LEU A 89 -8.87 -1.25 -6.67
C LEU A 89 -9.66 -0.75 -7.88
N LEU A 90 -9.24 -1.09 -9.09
CA LEU A 90 -9.95 -0.72 -10.32
C LEU A 90 -11.31 -1.43 -10.39
N ALA A 91 -11.39 -2.70 -10.02
CA ALA A 91 -12.65 -3.45 -9.99
C ALA A 91 -13.60 -2.86 -8.96
N GLU A 92 -13.11 -2.48 -7.78
CA GLU A 92 -13.91 -1.85 -6.73
C GLU A 92 -14.43 -0.49 -7.18
N ARG A 93 -13.59 0.30 -7.83
CA ARG A 93 -13.99 1.59 -8.40
C ARG A 93 -15.12 1.40 -9.43
N ALA A 94 -14.97 0.44 -10.34
CA ALA A 94 -15.99 0.15 -11.34
C ALA A 94 -17.30 -0.27 -10.69
N ARG A 95 -17.24 -1.09 -9.64
CA ARG A 95 -18.43 -1.51 -8.89
C ARG A 95 -19.14 -0.32 -8.24
N LEU A 96 -18.38 0.58 -7.62
CA LEU A 96 -18.94 1.78 -6.97
C LEU A 96 -19.55 2.72 -8.01
N GLU A 97 -18.89 2.92 -9.15
CA GLU A 97 -19.43 3.74 -10.24
C GLU A 97 -20.73 3.16 -10.80
N ALA A 98 -20.81 1.83 -10.95
CA ALA A 98 -22.03 1.16 -11.40
C ALA A 98 -23.17 1.33 -10.37
N GLN A 99 -22.90 1.23 -9.08
CA GLN A 99 -23.89 1.49 -8.03
C GLN A 99 -24.37 2.93 -8.07
N ARG A 100 -23.46 3.88 -8.23
CA ARG A 100 -23.79 5.31 -8.34
C ARG A 100 -24.70 5.57 -9.53
N ALA A 101 -24.39 4.99 -10.68
CA ALA A 101 -25.22 5.12 -11.88
C ALA A 101 -26.61 4.55 -11.66
N ARG A 102 -26.74 3.41 -10.99
CA ARG A 102 -28.05 2.81 -10.67
C ARG A 102 -28.86 3.70 -9.74
N VAL A 103 -28.24 4.27 -8.71
CA VAL A 103 -28.91 5.20 -7.79
C VAL A 103 -29.40 6.43 -8.53
N GLN A 104 -28.56 7.01 -9.40
CA GLN A 104 -28.96 8.16 -10.22
C GLN A 104 -30.13 7.84 -11.15
N SER A 105 -30.10 6.68 -11.80
CA SER A 105 -31.19 6.25 -12.68
C SER A 105 -32.48 6.05 -11.90
N ALA A 106 -32.42 5.44 -10.72
CA ALA A 106 -33.59 5.24 -9.87
C ALA A 106 -34.17 6.59 -9.39
N ALA A 107 -33.30 7.54 -9.05
CA ALA A 107 -33.73 8.87 -8.64
C ALA A 107 -34.40 9.63 -9.79
N GLN A 108 -33.88 9.53 -11.01
CA GLN A 108 -34.46 10.12 -12.21
C GLN A 108 -35.82 9.51 -12.51
N TRP A 109 -35.91 8.20 -12.43
CA TRP A 109 -37.17 7.49 -12.64
C TRP A 109 -38.24 7.92 -11.63
N ALA A 110 -37.87 8.00 -10.35
CA ALA A 110 -38.77 8.44 -9.29
C ALA A 110 -39.29 9.86 -9.52
N ARG A 111 -38.42 10.77 -9.98
CA ARG A 111 -38.81 12.15 -10.30
C ARG A 111 -39.76 12.18 -11.50
N ALA A 112 -39.46 11.42 -12.55
CA ALA A 112 -40.31 11.34 -13.74
C ALA A 112 -41.69 10.78 -13.39
N SER A 113 -41.74 9.75 -12.54
CA SER A 113 -43.02 9.17 -12.09
C SER A 113 -43.86 10.19 -11.29
N ARG A 114 -43.24 10.99 -10.47
CA ARG A 114 -43.94 12.06 -9.69
C ARG A 114 -44.49 13.15 -10.62
N GLN A 115 -43.74 13.51 -11.66
CA GLN A 115 -44.20 14.51 -12.62
C GLN A 115 -45.32 14.01 -13.55
N ALA A 116 -45.40 12.71 -13.76
CA ALA A 116 -46.44 12.09 -14.59
C ALA A 116 -47.79 11.97 -13.88
N LEU A 117 -47.81 12.11 -12.56
CA LEU A 117 -49.03 12.12 -11.76
C LEU A 117 -49.56 13.54 -11.65
#